data_4bbe7ce6bfaba14a7760c1978328573a
#
_entry.id   4bbe7ce6bfaba14a7760c1978328573a
#
_cell.length_a   1.000
_cell.length_b   1.000
_cell.length_c   1.000
_cell.angle_alpha   90.00
_cell.angle_beta   90.00
_cell.angle_gamma   90.00
#
_symmetry.space_group_name_H-M   'P 1'
#
loop_
_entity.id
_entity.type
_entity.pdbx_description
1 polymer ?
#
loop_
_entity_poly.entity_id
_entity_poly.type
_entity_poly.pdbx_seq_one_letter_code
_entity_poly.pdbx_strand_id
1 'polypeptide(L)'
;AKSDTIATLLPGTSFFLNESFARGRELIDRGAIVAIASDFNPGSCNIYNPFIVMFLAVTRCGLKVEEAITAYTANAAAVLGVEDRKGLIREGYDADLVLLRAGDYPEVVYNFSRDIVSNVIKNGNIVA
;
A
#
# COMPACT_ATOMS: atom_id res chain seq x y z
N ALA A 1 -8.19 19.23 -1.50
CA ALA A 1 -8.96 18.57 -2.53
C ALA A 1 -10.44 18.93 -2.39
N LYS A 2 -11.10 19.23 -3.51
CA LYS A 2 -12.54 19.57 -3.53
C LYS A 2 -13.34 18.54 -4.34
N SER A 3 -12.82 17.33 -4.47
CA SER A 3 -13.44 16.24 -5.23
C SER A 3 -13.25 14.92 -4.48
N ASP A 4 -14.08 13.94 -4.78
CA ASP A 4 -14.00 12.57 -4.26
C ASP A 4 -12.93 11.73 -4.99
N THR A 5 -12.04 12.37 -5.75
CA THR A 5 -10.97 11.72 -6.49
C THR A 5 -9.86 11.27 -5.54
N ILE A 6 -9.48 10.01 -5.63
CA ILE A 6 -8.33 9.43 -4.91
C ILE A 6 -7.13 9.42 -5.85
N ALA A 7 -6.01 9.98 -5.40
CA ALA A 7 -4.76 10.00 -6.15
C ALA A 7 -4.02 8.66 -5.94
N THR A 8 -3.95 7.83 -6.96
CA THR A 8 -3.22 6.56 -6.89
C THR A 8 -1.79 6.73 -7.40
N LEU A 9 -0.80 6.54 -6.52
CA LEU A 9 0.62 6.63 -6.85
C LEU A 9 1.16 5.24 -7.24
N LEU A 10 2.08 5.22 -8.20
CA LEU A 10 2.72 4.01 -8.73
C LEU A 10 4.25 4.08 -8.52
N PRO A 11 4.73 4.05 -7.27
CA PRO A 11 6.16 4.26 -6.99
C PRO A 11 7.05 3.15 -7.55
N GLY A 12 6.51 1.92 -7.70
CA GLY A 12 7.22 0.81 -8.35
C GLY A 12 7.50 1.09 -9.82
N THR A 13 6.55 1.61 -10.55
CA THR A 13 6.68 1.98 -11.96
C THR A 13 7.68 3.11 -12.15
N SER A 14 7.58 4.18 -11.35
CA SER A 14 8.55 5.28 -11.37
C SER A 14 9.98 4.78 -11.12
N PHE A 15 10.16 3.86 -10.16
CA PHE A 15 11.45 3.27 -9.87
C PHE A 15 11.97 2.40 -11.04
N PHE A 16 11.12 1.52 -11.59
CA PHE A 16 11.50 0.57 -12.63
C PHE A 16 11.88 1.27 -13.94
N LEU A 17 11.15 2.32 -14.31
CA LEU A 17 11.38 3.11 -15.52
C LEU A 17 12.38 4.27 -15.34
N ASN A 18 12.93 4.44 -14.12
CA ASN A 18 13.80 5.58 -13.79
C ASN A 18 13.12 6.95 -14.04
N GLU A 19 11.82 7.04 -13.75
CA GLU A 19 11.02 8.24 -13.88
C GLU A 19 10.98 9.05 -12.58
N SER A 20 10.49 10.28 -12.65
CA SER A 20 10.29 11.12 -11.47
C SER A 20 9.16 10.55 -10.59
N PHE A 21 9.38 10.57 -9.27
CA PHE A 21 8.37 10.12 -8.31
C PHE A 21 7.28 11.18 -8.10
N ALA A 22 6.06 10.70 -7.89
CA ALA A 22 4.95 11.57 -7.55
C ALA A 22 5.18 12.28 -6.21
N ARG A 23 4.73 13.52 -6.10
CA ARG A 23 4.83 14.35 -4.88
C ARG A 23 3.76 13.96 -3.87
N GLY A 24 3.85 12.75 -3.31
CA GLY A 24 2.85 12.21 -2.39
C GLY A 24 2.64 13.08 -1.16
N ARG A 25 3.73 13.58 -0.56
CA ARG A 25 3.66 14.49 0.60
C ARG A 25 2.84 15.75 0.30
N GLU A 26 3.09 16.38 -0.83
CA GLU A 26 2.38 17.60 -1.21
C GLU A 26 0.87 17.35 -1.44
N LEU A 27 0.52 16.20 -2.02
CA LEU A 27 -0.88 15.80 -2.20
C LEU A 27 -1.59 15.63 -0.85
N ILE A 28 -0.97 14.92 0.10
CA ILE A 28 -1.54 14.70 1.44
C ILE A 28 -1.67 16.02 2.20
N ASP A 29 -0.64 16.88 2.18
CA ASP A 29 -0.65 18.16 2.88
C ASP A 29 -1.72 19.11 2.33
N ARG A 30 -2.13 18.94 1.07
CA ARG A 30 -3.25 19.64 0.44
C ARG A 30 -4.61 18.97 0.66
N GLY A 31 -4.67 17.93 1.49
CA GLY A 31 -5.89 17.22 1.85
C GLY A 31 -6.39 16.22 0.80
N ALA A 32 -5.54 15.78 -0.14
CA ALA A 32 -5.91 14.72 -1.05
C ALA A 32 -5.85 13.35 -0.36
N ILE A 33 -6.79 12.47 -0.67
CA ILE A 33 -6.69 11.05 -0.32
C ILE A 33 -5.73 10.41 -1.31
N VAL A 34 -4.70 9.71 -0.77
CA VAL A 34 -3.68 9.04 -1.56
C VAL A 34 -3.79 7.53 -1.37
N ALA A 35 -3.83 6.81 -2.47
CA ALA A 35 -3.63 5.36 -2.53
C ALA A 35 -2.30 5.04 -3.20
N ILE A 36 -1.77 3.85 -3.00
CA ILE A 36 -0.61 3.33 -3.72
C ILE A 36 -0.92 1.96 -4.31
N ALA A 37 -0.33 1.65 -5.46
CA ALA A 37 -0.49 0.37 -6.13
C ALA A 37 0.84 -0.13 -6.70
N SER A 38 0.93 -1.44 -6.96
CA SER A 38 2.13 -2.05 -7.53
C SER A 38 2.29 -1.76 -9.02
N ASP A 39 1.16 -1.64 -9.73
CA ASP A 39 1.16 -1.61 -11.20
C ASP A 39 1.94 -2.78 -11.82
N PHE A 40 1.87 -3.95 -11.16
CA PHE A 40 2.61 -5.12 -11.58
C PHE A 40 2.22 -5.56 -12.99
N ASN A 41 3.17 -5.45 -13.91
CA ASN A 41 3.00 -5.85 -15.30
C ASN A 41 4.37 -6.13 -15.95
N PRO A 42 4.43 -6.91 -17.05
CA PRO A 42 5.69 -7.26 -17.70
C PRO A 42 6.36 -6.09 -18.45
N GLY A 43 5.64 -5.00 -18.72
CA GLY A 43 6.15 -3.88 -19.52
C GLY A 43 6.88 -2.81 -18.71
N SER A 44 6.27 -2.34 -17.63
CA SER A 44 6.71 -1.14 -16.91
C SER A 44 6.98 -1.34 -15.42
N CYS A 45 6.60 -2.46 -14.81
CA CYS A 45 6.88 -2.71 -13.40
C CYS A 45 6.82 -4.20 -13.04
N ASN A 46 7.96 -4.83 -12.83
CA ASN A 46 8.04 -6.22 -12.36
C ASN A 46 8.19 -6.30 -10.82
N ILE A 47 7.58 -5.37 -10.09
CA ILE A 47 7.58 -5.34 -8.62
C ILE A 47 6.20 -5.71 -8.12
N TYR A 48 6.04 -6.92 -7.57
CA TYR A 48 4.80 -7.40 -6.97
C TYR A 48 4.80 -7.38 -5.44
N ASN A 49 5.99 -7.23 -4.81
CA ASN A 49 6.13 -7.23 -3.36
C ASN A 49 5.55 -5.93 -2.77
N PRO A 50 4.48 -5.99 -1.95
CA PRO A 50 3.84 -4.81 -1.36
C PRO A 50 4.77 -4.02 -0.44
N PHE A 51 5.71 -4.68 0.23
CA PHE A 51 6.64 -4.02 1.15
C PHE A 51 7.62 -3.11 0.40
N ILE A 52 8.09 -3.52 -0.79
CA ILE A 52 8.92 -2.67 -1.65
C ILE A 52 8.11 -1.46 -2.14
N VAL A 53 6.84 -1.64 -2.52
CA VAL A 53 5.98 -0.55 -2.97
C VAL A 53 5.78 0.47 -1.85
N MET A 54 5.49 0.03 -0.62
CA MET A 54 5.37 0.90 0.55
C MET A 54 6.70 1.58 0.92
N PHE A 55 7.82 0.87 0.85
CA PHE A 55 9.16 1.44 1.06
C PHE A 55 9.45 2.58 0.07
N LEU A 56 9.16 2.39 -1.21
CA LEU A 56 9.32 3.44 -2.23
C LEU A 56 8.37 4.62 -2.00
N ALA A 57 7.13 4.37 -1.59
CA ALA A 57 6.19 5.44 -1.24
C ALA A 57 6.70 6.30 -0.08
N VAL A 58 7.25 5.69 0.96
CA VAL A 58 7.83 6.43 2.09
C VAL A 58 9.10 7.18 1.68
N THR A 59 10.06 6.49 1.05
CA THR A 59 11.40 7.06 0.81
C THR A 59 11.46 8.00 -0.39
N ARG A 60 10.57 7.85 -1.37
CA ARG A 60 10.61 8.58 -2.64
C ARG A 60 9.41 9.49 -2.87
N CYS A 61 8.22 9.14 -2.36
CA CYS A 61 7.04 9.99 -2.47
C CYS A 61 6.76 10.82 -1.20
N GLY A 62 7.52 10.61 -0.12
CA GLY A 62 7.44 11.38 1.13
C GLY A 62 6.25 11.04 2.02
N LEU A 63 5.68 9.85 1.90
CA LEU A 63 4.66 9.37 2.81
C LEU A 63 5.29 8.98 4.16
N LYS A 64 4.52 9.12 5.25
CA LYS A 64 4.86 8.46 6.52
C LYS A 64 4.54 6.97 6.42
N VAL A 65 5.07 6.14 7.33
CA VAL A 65 4.85 4.69 7.31
C VAL A 65 3.37 4.35 7.47
N GLU A 66 2.70 4.96 8.43
CA GLU A 66 1.26 4.78 8.67
C GLU A 66 0.40 5.24 7.49
N GLU A 67 0.83 6.30 6.80
CA GLU A 67 0.16 6.78 5.59
C GLU A 67 0.34 5.78 4.43
N ALA A 68 1.52 5.18 4.27
CA ALA A 68 1.77 4.18 3.24
C ALA A 68 0.97 2.89 3.49
N ILE A 69 0.86 2.43 4.73
CA ILE A 69 0.02 1.28 5.09
C ILE A 69 -1.45 1.59 4.78
N THR A 70 -1.97 2.76 5.20
CA THR A 70 -3.35 3.18 4.91
C THR A 70 -3.59 3.31 3.41
N ALA A 71 -2.62 3.87 2.67
CA ALA A 71 -2.69 4.04 1.22
C ALA A 71 -2.73 2.70 0.46
N TYR A 72 -2.06 1.65 0.98
CA TYR A 72 -2.04 0.32 0.39
C TYR A 72 -3.23 -0.56 0.83
N THR A 73 -3.96 -0.19 1.85
CA THR A 73 -5.09 -0.96 2.42
C THR A 73 -6.42 -0.23 2.28
N ALA A 74 -6.78 0.63 3.22
CA ALA A 74 -8.08 1.29 3.27
C ALA A 74 -8.35 2.18 2.05
N ASN A 75 -7.38 3.03 1.67
CA ASN A 75 -7.55 3.92 0.52
C ASN A 75 -7.54 3.15 -0.81
N ALA A 76 -6.73 2.07 -0.91
CA ALA A 76 -6.75 1.19 -2.08
C ALA A 76 -8.09 0.43 -2.20
N ALA A 77 -8.70 0.01 -1.09
CA ALA A 77 -10.03 -0.59 -1.08
C ALA A 77 -11.08 0.39 -1.62
N ALA A 78 -11.01 1.67 -1.24
CA ALA A 78 -11.89 2.71 -1.76
C ALA A 78 -11.71 2.96 -3.26
N VAL A 79 -10.47 2.90 -3.78
CA VAL A 79 -10.22 2.97 -5.24
C VAL A 79 -10.90 1.82 -5.98
N LEU A 80 -10.97 0.64 -5.35
CA LEU A 80 -11.58 -0.56 -5.93
C LEU A 80 -13.09 -0.65 -5.68
N GLY A 81 -13.69 0.27 -4.90
CA GLY A 81 -15.11 0.25 -4.54
C GLY A 81 -15.49 -0.92 -3.64
N VAL A 82 -14.60 -1.35 -2.74
CA VAL A 82 -14.80 -2.46 -1.81
C VAL A 82 -14.52 -2.06 -0.34
N GLU A 83 -14.48 -0.77 -0.07
CA GLU A 83 -14.20 -0.18 1.24
C GLU A 83 -15.23 -0.49 2.32
N ASP A 84 -16.41 -0.95 1.93
CA ASP A 84 -17.49 -1.41 2.82
C ASP A 84 -17.20 -2.75 3.49
N ARG A 85 -16.26 -3.53 2.94
CA ARG A 85 -15.93 -4.88 3.42
C ARG A 85 -14.45 -5.24 3.43
N LYS A 86 -13.56 -4.39 2.89
CA LYS A 86 -12.11 -4.64 2.80
C LYS A 86 -11.27 -3.41 3.20
N GLY A 87 -9.98 -3.66 3.46
CA GLY A 87 -8.99 -2.61 3.71
C GLY A 87 -8.82 -2.24 5.19
N LEU A 88 -9.68 -2.72 6.07
CA LEU A 88 -9.63 -2.49 7.52
C LEU A 88 -9.80 -3.79 8.30
N ILE A 89 -9.23 -3.84 9.50
CA ILE A 89 -9.55 -4.85 10.51
C ILE A 89 -10.72 -4.30 11.33
N ARG A 90 -11.93 -4.73 10.97
CA ARG A 90 -13.16 -4.23 11.54
C ARG A 90 -14.23 -5.31 11.56
N GLU A 91 -15.09 -5.30 12.58
CA GLU A 91 -16.25 -6.19 12.65
C GLU A 91 -17.14 -6.02 11.39
N GLY A 92 -17.56 -7.14 10.80
CA GLY A 92 -18.33 -7.19 9.57
C GLY A 92 -17.52 -7.13 8.28
N TYR A 93 -16.20 -6.92 8.36
CA TYR A 93 -15.32 -6.96 7.20
C TYR A 93 -14.83 -8.38 6.90
N ASP A 94 -14.45 -8.61 5.64
CA ASP A 94 -13.83 -9.87 5.22
C ASP A 94 -12.57 -10.14 6.06
N ALA A 95 -12.42 -11.34 6.59
CA ALA A 95 -11.22 -11.74 7.33
C ALA A 95 -10.08 -12.08 6.35
N ASP A 96 -9.62 -11.05 5.62
CA ASP A 96 -8.47 -11.07 4.72
C ASP A 96 -7.30 -10.40 5.45
N LEU A 97 -6.39 -11.19 6.03
CA LEU A 97 -5.35 -10.71 6.93
C LEU A 97 -3.98 -11.23 6.51
N VAL A 98 -2.96 -10.46 6.80
CA VAL A 98 -1.55 -10.89 6.72
C VAL A 98 -0.95 -10.79 8.11
N LEU A 99 -0.45 -11.90 8.64
CA LEU A 99 0.30 -11.93 9.89
C LEU A 99 1.78 -11.77 9.59
N LEU A 100 2.42 -10.88 10.32
CA LEU A 100 3.81 -10.52 10.10
C LEU A 100 4.68 -10.90 11.31
N ARG A 101 5.89 -11.36 11.04
CA ARG A 101 6.98 -11.50 12.04
C ARG A 101 7.66 -10.15 12.22
N ALA A 102 6.94 -9.21 12.83
CA ALA A 102 7.39 -7.86 13.10
C ALA A 102 6.94 -7.45 14.51
N GLY A 103 7.79 -6.73 15.22
CA GLY A 103 7.48 -6.25 16.57
C GLY A 103 6.71 -4.94 16.58
N ASP A 104 6.81 -4.17 15.49
CA ASP A 104 6.14 -2.88 15.34
C ASP A 104 5.88 -2.58 13.86
N TYR A 105 4.88 -1.74 13.56
CA TYR A 105 4.46 -1.43 12.19
C TYR A 105 5.52 -0.75 11.31
N PRO A 106 6.49 0.04 11.80
CA PRO A 106 7.56 0.58 10.97
C PRO A 106 8.44 -0.48 10.32
N GLU A 107 8.51 -1.67 10.91
CA GLU A 107 9.29 -2.77 10.36
C GLU A 107 8.76 -3.25 8.99
N VAL A 108 7.49 -3.02 8.70
CA VAL A 108 6.87 -3.31 7.40
C VAL A 108 7.61 -2.62 6.26
N VAL A 109 8.05 -1.38 6.49
CA VAL A 109 8.81 -0.59 5.51
C VAL A 109 10.31 -0.85 5.65
N TYR A 110 10.83 -0.93 6.88
CA TYR A 110 12.26 -1.12 7.13
C TYR A 110 12.77 -2.49 6.63
N ASN A 111 12.00 -3.54 6.84
CA ASN A 111 12.34 -4.91 6.47
C ASN A 111 11.85 -5.32 5.06
N PHE A 112 11.68 -4.36 4.13
CA PHE A 112 11.11 -4.57 2.80
C PHE A 112 11.75 -5.69 1.97
N SER A 113 13.01 -6.05 2.25
CA SER A 113 13.76 -7.10 1.55
C SER A 113 13.72 -8.47 2.25
N ARG A 114 13.11 -8.54 3.45
CA ARG A 114 13.01 -9.77 4.23
C ARG A 114 11.66 -10.44 4.01
N ASP A 115 11.63 -11.76 4.15
CA ASP A 115 10.37 -12.49 4.29
C ASP A 115 9.86 -12.34 5.74
N ILE A 116 9.01 -11.34 5.95
CA ILE A 116 8.38 -11.08 7.24
C ILE A 116 6.95 -11.64 7.33
N VAL A 117 6.41 -12.22 6.27
CA VAL A 117 5.08 -12.83 6.29
C VAL A 117 5.12 -14.12 7.10
N SER A 118 4.26 -14.22 8.10
CA SER A 118 4.06 -15.45 8.87
C SER A 118 2.95 -16.29 8.27
N ASN A 119 1.79 -15.68 8.06
CA ASN A 119 0.63 -16.35 7.48
C ASN A 119 -0.19 -15.37 6.64
N VAL A 120 -0.87 -15.91 5.66
CA VAL A 120 -1.91 -15.23 4.89
C VAL A 120 -3.25 -15.88 5.19
N ILE A 121 -4.22 -15.08 5.58
CA ILE A 121 -5.59 -15.50 5.88
C ILE A 121 -6.51 -14.91 4.82
N LYS A 122 -7.33 -15.76 4.20
CA LYS A 122 -8.32 -15.39 3.21
C LYS A 122 -9.70 -15.88 3.64
N ASN A 123 -10.65 -14.97 3.81
CA ASN A 123 -12.01 -15.29 4.29
C ASN A 123 -11.98 -16.13 5.59
N GLY A 124 -11.08 -15.81 6.51
CA GLY A 124 -10.91 -16.50 7.80
C GLY A 124 -10.12 -17.81 7.73
N ASN A 125 -9.65 -18.25 6.57
CA ASN A 125 -8.86 -19.48 6.42
C ASN A 125 -7.39 -19.17 6.14
N ILE A 126 -6.48 -19.89 6.79
CA ILE A 126 -5.05 -19.80 6.51
C ILE A 126 -4.81 -20.42 5.12
N VAL A 127 -4.20 -19.66 4.21
CA VAL A 127 -3.91 -20.10 2.82
C VAL A 127 -2.42 -20.12 2.50
N ALA A 128 -1.58 -19.49 3.33
CA ALA A 128 -0.13 -19.53 3.24
C ALA A 128 0.50 -19.19 4.61
#